data_f27769f8d362d0611541c0f36b9fa153
#
_entry.id   f27769f8d362d0611541c0f36b9fa153
#
_cell.length_a   1.000
_cell.length_b   1.000
_cell.length_c   1.000
_cell.angle_alpha   90.00
_cell.angle_beta   90.00
_cell.angle_gamma   90.00
#
_symmetry.space_group_name_H-M   'P 1'
#
loop_
_entity.id
_entity.type
_entity.pdbx_description
1 polymer ?
#
loop_
_entity_poly.entity_id
_entity_poly.type
_entity_poly.pdbx_seq_one_letter_code
_entity_poly.pdbx_strand_id
1 'polypeptide(L)'
;MRRNYILYIIRYTFTIAFAMTLTACNEWLELMPDDSTIEEEFWQNGNQVESVVRACYRYMQEDNVMQRIILWGELRSDEVQNGSAISVSETDIVNANVKSNNTYCNWASFYTVINYCNNVLEKAPGVRQLDANFDEATFKAYMAEAYTLRALCYFYLLRTFRDVPLVLESSKSDDYDYNVSNRDTAAWVAYYQLPVSAASFTSQQYPLVDQEHYVVDKMIDDLKTAVEYAAKEWNDEENYGRITRRAAEALLADFYLWRASINQQLAPQQSTTDYRNCMAMCDAVLAETSEMEDAELVTGANLLRQVFYDGNSTESIFELNFTTSGHQNGGTSTLYGNTQKSRNPHLLAAVSLQMLFNQNKAGNDDADYDYRSKDFFNPRDNHIFKYEGQTPPSDFGSRNATYTYRGSSSQANWIFYRLADIYLMKAEALAQIASTAAEIEDVVTLCNKTYIRACTSSDEVKDQLDPNVYASTSDVQTLVLTERQRELMFEGKRWFDLLRLARRNGDVTTSWQYIESRYDDDVTTIRNKMSSIAAWYLPIYNNEMKINGNLRQNEYYESQDD
;
A
#
# COMPACT_ATOMS: atom_id res chain seq x y z
N MET A 1 -20.33 -88.80 16.11
CA MET A 1 -21.10 -87.54 16.31
C MET A 1 -20.34 -86.44 17.09
N ARG A 2 -19.55 -86.73 18.12
CA ARG A 2 -18.83 -85.69 18.92
C ARG A 2 -17.78 -84.87 18.15
N ARG A 3 -17.14 -85.42 17.14
CA ARG A 3 -16.05 -84.71 16.38
C ARG A 3 -16.52 -83.65 15.45
N ASN A 4 -17.75 -83.67 14.94
CA ASN A 4 -18.31 -82.67 14.07
C ASN A 4 -18.86 -81.44 14.85
N TYR A 5 -19.26 -81.63 16.11
CA TYR A 5 -19.70 -80.48 16.96
C TYR A 5 -18.54 -79.63 17.40
N ILE A 6 -17.37 -80.17 17.66
CA ILE A 6 -16.18 -79.39 18.02
C ILE A 6 -15.71 -78.55 16.84
N LEU A 7 -15.77 -79.05 15.62
CA LEU A 7 -15.42 -78.32 14.41
C LEU A 7 -16.42 -77.15 14.11
N TYR A 8 -17.68 -77.36 14.45
CA TYR A 8 -18.70 -76.27 14.32
C TYR A 8 -18.47 -75.19 15.39
N ILE A 9 -18.17 -75.51 16.60
CA ILE A 9 -17.89 -74.55 17.67
C ILE A 9 -16.62 -73.78 17.36
N ILE A 10 -15.56 -74.40 16.89
CA ILE A 10 -14.30 -73.73 16.50
C ILE A 10 -14.53 -72.78 15.30
N ARG A 11 -15.36 -73.21 14.35
CA ARG A 11 -15.71 -72.33 13.19
C ARG A 11 -16.53 -71.14 13.62
N TYR A 12 -17.50 -71.31 14.50
CA TYR A 12 -18.34 -70.18 14.98
C TYR A 12 -17.56 -69.23 15.89
N THR A 13 -16.67 -69.75 16.78
CA THR A 13 -15.82 -68.89 17.59
C THR A 13 -14.79 -68.09 16.74
N PHE A 14 -14.27 -68.69 15.67
CA PHE A 14 -13.36 -68.00 14.75
C PHE A 14 -14.07 -66.93 13.92
N THR A 15 -15.33 -67.19 13.53
CA THR A 15 -16.14 -66.20 12.77
C THR A 15 -16.57 -65.04 13.66
N ILE A 16 -16.90 -65.28 14.93
CA ILE A 16 -17.24 -64.21 15.90
C ILE A 16 -15.98 -63.41 16.29
N ALA A 17 -14.82 -64.08 16.49
CA ALA A 17 -13.56 -63.39 16.76
C ALA A 17 -13.12 -62.52 15.56
N PHE A 18 -13.30 -62.99 14.32
CA PHE A 18 -13.00 -62.23 13.10
C PHE A 18 -13.98 -61.07 12.87
N ALA A 19 -15.27 -61.24 13.26
CA ALA A 19 -16.24 -60.15 13.19
C ALA A 19 -16.00 -59.06 14.23
N MET A 20 -15.45 -59.39 15.42
CA MET A 20 -15.07 -58.42 16.45
C MET A 20 -13.79 -57.65 16.12
N THR A 21 -12.92 -58.15 15.24
CA THR A 21 -11.72 -57.44 14.79
C THR A 21 -12.03 -56.42 13.67
N LEU A 22 -13.21 -56.42 13.08
CA LEU A 22 -13.62 -55.48 12.05
C LEU A 22 -14.34 -54.23 12.61
N THR A 23 -14.65 -54.18 13.91
CA THR A 23 -15.31 -53.02 14.55
C THR A 23 -14.39 -52.21 15.47
N ALA A 24 -13.13 -52.58 15.60
CA ALA A 24 -12.18 -51.86 16.42
C ALA A 24 -11.05 -51.32 15.54
N CYS A 25 -11.23 -50.23 14.91
CA CYS A 25 -10.20 -49.32 14.41
C CYS A 25 -10.80 -48.29 13.42
N ASN A 26 -11.76 -47.46 13.87
CA ASN A 26 -12.02 -46.21 13.16
C ASN A 26 -11.29 -45.02 13.83
N GLU A 27 -10.80 -45.18 15.05
CA GLU A 27 -10.07 -44.10 15.76
C GLU A 27 -8.52 -44.21 15.62
N TRP A 28 -7.99 -45.25 14.98
CA TRP A 28 -6.53 -45.45 14.90
C TRP A 28 -5.92 -45.08 13.54
N LEU A 29 -6.71 -44.55 12.63
CA LEU A 29 -6.25 -44.07 11.29
C LEU A 29 -6.24 -42.58 11.14
N GLU A 30 -6.67 -41.82 12.14
CA GLU A 30 -6.36 -40.40 12.26
C GLU A 30 -5.04 -40.23 13.01
N LEU A 31 -3.95 -40.53 12.35
CA LEU A 31 -2.62 -40.06 12.74
C LEU A 31 -2.60 -38.55 12.50
N MET A 32 -3.11 -37.78 13.47
CA MET A 32 -2.77 -36.38 13.55
C MET A 32 -1.28 -36.30 13.86
N PRO A 33 -0.49 -35.52 13.12
CA PRO A 33 0.86 -35.20 13.51
C PRO A 33 0.82 -34.62 14.93
N ASP A 34 1.57 -35.17 15.87
CA ASP A 34 1.65 -34.72 17.28
C ASP A 34 2.05 -33.22 17.44
N ASP A 35 2.46 -32.57 16.35
CA ASP A 35 2.91 -31.18 16.31
C ASP A 35 1.93 -30.22 15.60
N SER A 36 0.75 -30.65 15.13
CA SER A 36 -0.24 -29.76 14.52
C SER A 36 -1.32 -29.39 15.54
N THR A 37 -1.32 -28.16 15.99
CA THR A 37 -2.44 -27.59 16.77
C THR A 37 -3.68 -27.60 15.88
N ILE A 38 -4.74 -28.30 16.31
CA ILE A 38 -6.02 -28.28 15.59
C ILE A 38 -6.55 -26.85 15.63
N GLU A 39 -7.08 -26.35 14.52
CA GLU A 39 -7.61 -24.97 14.43
C GLU A 39 -8.57 -24.64 15.59
N GLU A 40 -9.41 -25.59 15.98
CA GLU A 40 -10.38 -25.47 17.09
C GLU A 40 -9.70 -25.33 18.46
N GLU A 41 -8.48 -25.84 18.65
CA GLU A 41 -7.69 -25.73 19.87
C GLU A 41 -6.84 -24.46 19.91
N PHE A 42 -6.59 -23.84 18.77
CA PHE A 42 -5.75 -22.64 18.68
C PHE A 42 -6.49 -21.39 19.18
N TRP A 43 -7.76 -21.19 18.81
CA TRP A 43 -8.50 -19.94 19.06
C TRP A 43 -9.19 -19.91 20.44
N GLN A 44 -8.39 -19.93 21.56
CA GLN A 44 -8.91 -20.04 22.93
C GLN A 44 -8.76 -18.75 23.75
N ASN A 45 -7.80 -17.89 23.46
CA ASN A 45 -7.50 -16.70 24.26
C ASN A 45 -6.95 -15.54 23.45
N GLY A 46 -6.95 -14.33 24.06
CA GLY A 46 -6.52 -13.08 23.42
C GLY A 46 -5.07 -13.09 22.92
N ASN A 47 -4.14 -13.82 23.57
CA ASN A 47 -2.75 -13.91 23.14
C ASN A 47 -2.61 -14.63 21.78
N GLN A 48 -3.47 -15.62 21.54
CA GLN A 48 -3.49 -16.33 20.26
C GLN A 48 -4.04 -15.43 19.15
N VAL A 49 -5.06 -14.60 19.43
CA VAL A 49 -5.51 -13.57 18.51
C VAL A 49 -4.39 -12.59 18.21
N GLU A 50 -3.68 -12.09 19.22
CA GLU A 50 -2.53 -11.22 19.05
C GLU A 50 -1.44 -11.83 18.17
N SER A 51 -1.15 -13.12 18.36
CA SER A 51 -0.15 -13.82 17.54
C SER A 51 -0.50 -13.79 16.06
N VAL A 52 -1.78 -13.93 15.70
CA VAL A 52 -2.23 -13.83 14.30
C VAL A 52 -2.24 -12.38 13.81
N VAL A 53 -2.60 -11.40 14.65
CA VAL A 53 -2.45 -9.98 14.32
C VAL A 53 -0.99 -9.66 14.00
N ARG A 54 -0.05 -10.09 14.83
CA ARG A 54 1.40 -9.92 14.58
C ARG A 54 1.85 -10.63 13.30
N ALA A 55 1.24 -11.78 12.95
CA ALA A 55 1.51 -12.46 11.68
C ALA A 55 1.07 -11.61 10.48
N CYS A 56 -0.04 -10.85 10.54
CA CYS A 56 -0.43 -9.92 9.47
C CYS A 56 0.71 -8.95 9.15
N TYR A 57 1.32 -8.32 10.17
CA TYR A 57 2.46 -7.42 9.97
C TYR A 57 3.68 -8.17 9.44
N ARG A 58 3.93 -9.38 9.96
CA ARG A 58 5.08 -10.18 9.54
C ARG A 58 5.01 -10.55 8.05
N TYR A 59 3.83 -10.89 7.53
CA TYR A 59 3.64 -11.16 6.11
C TYR A 59 3.71 -9.89 5.25
N MET A 60 3.34 -8.71 5.79
CA MET A 60 3.59 -7.42 5.14
C MET A 60 5.09 -7.13 4.98
N GLN A 61 5.95 -7.59 5.90
CA GLN A 61 7.39 -7.41 5.85
C GLN A 61 8.11 -8.31 4.82
N GLU A 62 7.41 -9.29 4.22
CA GLU A 62 8.03 -10.20 3.24
C GLU A 62 8.57 -9.42 2.04
N ASP A 63 9.76 -9.81 1.57
CA ASP A 63 10.43 -9.16 0.44
C ASP A 63 9.53 -9.07 -0.80
N ASN A 64 8.72 -10.11 -1.05
CA ASN A 64 7.77 -10.13 -2.15
C ASN A 64 6.69 -9.06 -2.05
N VAL A 65 6.24 -8.71 -0.84
CA VAL A 65 5.27 -7.64 -0.60
C VAL A 65 5.98 -6.29 -0.71
N MET A 66 7.10 -6.13 -0.02
CA MET A 66 7.84 -4.88 0.02
C MET A 66 8.33 -4.43 -1.37
N GLN A 67 8.89 -5.34 -2.16
CA GLN A 67 9.31 -5.02 -3.53
C GLN A 67 8.13 -4.57 -4.39
N ARG A 68 6.96 -5.22 -4.26
CA ARG A 68 5.76 -4.82 -5.02
C ARG A 68 5.23 -3.47 -4.58
N ILE A 69 5.15 -3.18 -3.29
CA ILE A 69 4.74 -1.87 -2.78
C ILE A 69 5.58 -0.76 -3.42
N ILE A 70 6.89 -0.92 -3.44
CA ILE A 70 7.82 0.06 -4.03
C ILE A 70 7.66 0.11 -5.56
N LEU A 71 7.78 -1.03 -6.25
CA LEU A 71 7.77 -1.08 -7.72
C LEU A 71 6.44 -0.62 -8.31
N TRP A 72 5.30 -0.99 -7.71
CA TRP A 72 3.99 -0.59 -8.22
C TRP A 72 3.77 0.92 -8.11
N GLY A 73 4.33 1.56 -7.09
CA GLY A 73 4.21 2.99 -6.87
C GLY A 73 5.29 3.86 -7.51
N GLU A 74 6.45 3.26 -7.93
CA GLU A 74 7.61 4.02 -8.41
C GLU A 74 8.06 3.66 -9.81
N LEU A 75 8.10 2.37 -10.17
CA LEU A 75 8.85 1.90 -11.34
C LEU A 75 8.48 2.60 -12.65
N ARG A 76 7.23 3.00 -12.82
CA ARG A 76 6.73 3.69 -14.03
C ARG A 76 6.68 5.21 -13.90
N SER A 77 7.07 5.77 -12.74
CA SER A 77 7.00 7.20 -12.46
C SER A 77 8.14 7.99 -13.11
N ASP A 78 8.05 9.30 -13.05
CA ASP A 78 9.07 10.26 -13.45
C ASP A 78 10.17 10.49 -12.40
N GLU A 79 10.14 9.73 -11.29
CA GLU A 79 11.10 9.86 -10.19
C GLU A 79 12.30 8.93 -10.32
N VAL A 80 12.15 7.82 -11.02
CA VAL A 80 13.19 6.79 -11.11
C VAL A 80 13.60 6.50 -12.55
N GLN A 81 14.86 6.09 -12.70
CA GLN A 81 15.40 5.54 -13.94
C GLN A 81 16.01 4.16 -13.67
N ASN A 82 16.29 3.45 -14.75
CA ASN A 82 16.84 2.10 -14.68
C ASN A 82 18.26 2.11 -14.08
N GLY A 83 18.44 1.32 -13.02
CA GLY A 83 19.76 1.02 -12.47
C GLY A 83 20.43 -0.14 -13.21
N SER A 84 21.70 -0.41 -12.85
CA SER A 84 22.50 -1.43 -13.53
C SER A 84 22.05 -2.88 -13.26
N ALA A 85 21.30 -3.12 -12.18
CA ALA A 85 20.76 -4.44 -11.83
C ALA A 85 19.28 -4.62 -12.14
N ILE A 86 18.67 -3.68 -12.88
CA ILE A 86 17.26 -3.80 -13.27
C ILE A 86 17.00 -5.13 -13.99
N SER A 87 15.95 -5.84 -13.59
CA SER A 87 15.58 -7.12 -14.18
C SER A 87 14.83 -6.97 -15.51
N VAL A 88 14.73 -8.06 -16.27
CA VAL A 88 13.91 -8.09 -17.48
C VAL A 88 12.44 -7.80 -17.17
N SER A 89 11.89 -8.37 -16.09
CA SER A 89 10.50 -8.13 -15.69
C SER A 89 10.22 -6.67 -15.36
N GLU A 90 11.16 -5.98 -14.72
CA GLU A 90 11.06 -4.54 -14.42
C GLU A 90 11.17 -3.71 -15.72
N THR A 91 12.11 -4.07 -16.59
CA THR A 91 12.29 -3.40 -17.89
C THR A 91 11.04 -3.53 -18.77
N ASP A 92 10.39 -4.70 -18.77
CA ASP A 92 9.14 -4.92 -19.50
C ASP A 92 8.02 -3.99 -18.98
N ILE A 93 7.95 -3.78 -17.66
CA ILE A 93 6.96 -2.85 -17.05
C ILE A 93 7.26 -1.40 -17.48
N VAL A 94 8.52 -0.97 -17.40
CA VAL A 94 8.95 0.37 -17.83
C VAL A 94 8.58 0.63 -19.28
N ASN A 95 8.85 -0.31 -20.17
CA ASN A 95 8.64 -0.15 -21.62
C ASN A 95 7.21 -0.46 -22.08
N ALA A 96 6.25 -0.60 -21.13
CA ALA A 96 4.88 -0.98 -21.45
C ALA A 96 4.78 -2.25 -22.33
N ASN A 97 5.66 -3.23 -22.08
CA ASN A 97 5.68 -4.55 -22.71
C ASN A 97 5.22 -5.65 -21.73
N VAL A 98 4.42 -5.28 -20.76
CA VAL A 98 4.02 -6.18 -19.68
C VAL A 98 3.17 -7.31 -20.24
N LYS A 99 3.61 -8.53 -19.95
CA LYS A 99 2.84 -9.74 -20.25
C LYS A 99 2.24 -10.31 -18.97
N SER A 100 1.17 -11.06 -19.09
CA SER A 100 0.49 -11.70 -17.96
C SER A 100 1.33 -12.75 -17.20
N ASN A 101 2.49 -13.15 -17.71
CA ASN A 101 3.46 -13.98 -17.00
C ASN A 101 4.55 -13.18 -16.25
N ASN A 102 4.51 -11.86 -16.26
CA ASN A 102 5.46 -11.02 -15.52
C ASN A 102 5.32 -11.27 -14.02
N THR A 103 6.43 -11.52 -13.33
CA THR A 103 6.44 -11.91 -11.90
C THR A 103 5.87 -10.85 -10.97
N TYR A 104 5.94 -9.56 -11.34
CA TYR A 104 5.38 -8.46 -10.56
C TYR A 104 3.86 -8.29 -10.75
N CYS A 105 3.24 -9.03 -11.66
CA CYS A 105 1.79 -9.12 -11.78
C CYS A 105 1.16 -10.13 -10.81
N ASN A 106 1.97 -10.90 -10.07
CA ASN A 106 1.49 -11.84 -9.06
C ASN A 106 1.10 -11.12 -7.78
N TRP A 107 -0.13 -11.28 -7.36
CA TRP A 107 -0.73 -10.67 -6.17
C TRP A 107 -0.88 -11.60 -4.97
N ALA A 108 -0.51 -12.88 -5.08
CA ALA A 108 -0.76 -13.92 -4.08
C ALA A 108 -0.29 -13.53 -2.67
N SER A 109 0.87 -12.88 -2.54
CA SER A 109 1.40 -12.45 -1.24
C SER A 109 0.49 -11.44 -0.52
N PHE A 110 -0.22 -10.58 -1.24
CA PHE A 110 -1.20 -9.66 -0.65
C PHE A 110 -2.44 -10.41 -0.17
N TYR A 111 -2.94 -11.39 -0.95
CA TYR A 111 -4.05 -12.23 -0.51
C TYR A 111 -3.68 -13.12 0.69
N THR A 112 -2.41 -13.49 0.85
CA THR A 112 -1.94 -14.14 2.07
C THR A 112 -2.15 -13.24 3.29
N VAL A 113 -1.76 -11.96 3.23
CA VAL A 113 -2.01 -11.00 4.32
C VAL A 113 -3.51 -10.83 4.56
N ILE A 114 -4.30 -10.67 3.49
CA ILE A 114 -5.76 -10.54 3.56
C ILE A 114 -6.38 -11.76 4.29
N ASN A 115 -5.92 -12.97 3.99
CA ASN A 115 -6.40 -14.17 4.64
C ASN A 115 -6.10 -14.18 6.15
N TYR A 116 -4.91 -13.78 6.58
CA TYR A 116 -4.60 -13.63 8.01
C TYR A 116 -5.49 -12.57 8.67
N CYS A 117 -5.74 -11.44 8.02
CA CYS A 117 -6.68 -10.44 8.51
C CYS A 117 -8.10 -11.00 8.62
N ASN A 118 -8.57 -11.74 7.60
CA ASN A 118 -9.88 -12.39 7.63
C ASN A 118 -10.01 -13.39 8.79
N ASN A 119 -8.94 -14.18 9.08
CA ASN A 119 -8.92 -15.08 10.23
C ASN A 119 -9.12 -14.33 11.55
N VAL A 120 -8.43 -13.20 11.76
CA VAL A 120 -8.63 -12.37 12.96
C VAL A 120 -10.08 -11.89 13.02
N LEU A 121 -10.61 -11.32 11.94
CA LEU A 121 -11.96 -10.75 11.89
C LEU A 121 -13.06 -11.78 12.10
N GLU A 122 -12.87 -13.02 11.65
CA GLU A 122 -13.82 -14.14 11.81
C GLU A 122 -13.74 -14.77 13.20
N LYS A 123 -12.53 -14.99 13.73
CA LYS A 123 -12.33 -15.81 14.94
C LYS A 123 -12.30 -15.00 16.24
N ALA A 124 -11.76 -13.78 16.24
CA ALA A 124 -11.61 -12.97 17.46
C ALA A 124 -12.93 -12.73 18.23
N PRO A 125 -14.10 -12.53 17.56
CA PRO A 125 -15.37 -12.39 18.29
C PRO A 125 -15.75 -13.63 19.11
N GLY A 126 -15.44 -14.83 18.62
CA GLY A 126 -15.64 -16.09 19.36
C GLY A 126 -14.71 -16.20 20.57
N VAL A 127 -13.42 -15.89 20.35
CA VAL A 127 -12.39 -15.90 21.42
C VAL A 127 -12.75 -14.90 22.53
N ARG A 128 -13.29 -13.72 22.19
CA ARG A 128 -13.74 -12.72 23.15
C ARG A 128 -14.84 -13.24 24.11
N GLN A 129 -15.65 -14.20 23.63
CA GLN A 129 -16.69 -14.84 24.46
C GLN A 129 -16.11 -15.94 25.37
N LEU A 130 -14.99 -16.56 24.99
CA LEU A 130 -14.35 -17.66 25.73
C LEU A 130 -13.38 -17.14 26.78
N ASP A 131 -12.62 -16.08 26.48
CA ASP A 131 -11.59 -15.52 27.35
C ASP A 131 -12.04 -14.24 28.04
N ALA A 132 -12.38 -14.35 29.32
CA ALA A 132 -12.79 -13.19 30.12
C ALA A 132 -11.67 -12.14 30.34
N ASN A 133 -10.40 -12.52 30.14
CA ASN A 133 -9.25 -11.61 30.25
C ASN A 133 -8.99 -10.83 28.96
N PHE A 134 -9.55 -11.28 27.83
CA PHE A 134 -9.48 -10.57 26.57
C PHE A 134 -10.49 -9.43 26.61
N ASP A 135 -10.07 -8.27 27.12
CA ASP A 135 -10.96 -7.12 27.33
C ASP A 135 -11.47 -6.50 26.02
N GLU A 136 -12.53 -5.68 26.13
CA GLU A 136 -13.20 -5.07 24.99
C GLU A 136 -12.31 -4.09 24.22
N ALA A 137 -11.43 -3.34 24.90
CA ALA A 137 -10.58 -2.34 24.27
C ALA A 137 -9.49 -3.04 23.43
N THR A 138 -8.86 -4.06 23.99
CA THR A 138 -7.86 -4.89 23.29
C THR A 138 -8.48 -5.63 22.12
N PHE A 139 -9.66 -6.24 22.29
CA PHE A 139 -10.41 -6.87 21.21
C PHE A 139 -10.67 -5.90 20.06
N LYS A 140 -11.21 -4.70 20.36
CA LYS A 140 -11.47 -3.68 19.34
C LYS A 140 -10.20 -3.23 18.65
N ALA A 141 -9.11 -3.02 19.38
CA ALA A 141 -7.83 -2.63 18.79
C ALA A 141 -7.32 -3.69 17.79
N TYR A 142 -7.38 -4.99 18.12
CA TYR A 142 -6.96 -6.05 17.21
C TYR A 142 -7.84 -6.16 15.96
N MET A 143 -9.17 -5.97 16.13
CA MET A 143 -10.09 -5.88 14.99
C MET A 143 -9.74 -4.70 14.08
N ALA A 144 -9.44 -3.53 14.65
CA ALA A 144 -9.07 -2.33 13.90
C ALA A 144 -7.78 -2.53 13.09
N GLU A 145 -6.78 -3.20 13.67
CA GLU A 145 -5.54 -3.54 12.97
C GLU A 145 -5.82 -4.45 11.76
N ALA A 146 -6.63 -5.51 11.96
CA ALA A 146 -6.97 -6.42 10.88
C ALA A 146 -7.78 -5.73 9.76
N TYR A 147 -8.77 -4.89 10.09
CA TYR A 147 -9.51 -4.09 9.10
C TYR A 147 -8.58 -3.15 8.33
N THR A 148 -7.69 -2.44 9.02
CA THR A 148 -6.80 -1.45 8.39
C THR A 148 -5.77 -2.13 7.48
N LEU A 149 -5.14 -3.22 7.92
CA LEU A 149 -4.17 -3.96 7.09
C LEU A 149 -4.83 -4.63 5.88
N ARG A 150 -6.06 -5.17 6.04
CA ARG A 150 -6.84 -5.69 4.92
C ARG A 150 -7.13 -4.59 3.90
N ALA A 151 -7.62 -3.44 4.36
CA ALA A 151 -7.89 -2.31 3.50
C ALA A 151 -6.61 -1.80 2.80
N LEU A 152 -5.48 -1.73 3.49
CA LEU A 152 -4.20 -1.36 2.91
C LEU A 152 -3.78 -2.31 1.77
N CYS A 153 -3.90 -3.62 1.97
CA CYS A 153 -3.63 -4.61 0.91
C CYS A 153 -4.54 -4.39 -0.30
N TYR A 154 -5.85 -4.23 -0.09
CA TYR A 154 -6.78 -3.93 -1.18
C TYR A 154 -6.47 -2.61 -1.87
N PHE A 155 -5.98 -1.60 -1.15
CA PHE A 155 -5.62 -0.33 -1.74
C PHE A 155 -4.46 -0.44 -2.74
N TYR A 156 -3.44 -1.25 -2.44
CA TYR A 156 -2.37 -1.56 -3.40
C TYR A 156 -2.90 -2.37 -4.58
N LEU A 157 -3.73 -3.37 -4.34
CA LEU A 157 -4.33 -4.21 -5.39
C LEU A 157 -5.19 -3.39 -6.36
N LEU A 158 -6.09 -2.55 -5.83
CA LEU A 158 -6.96 -1.66 -6.63
C LEU A 158 -6.15 -0.70 -7.51
N ARG A 159 -5.18 -0.01 -6.93
CA ARG A 159 -4.35 0.96 -7.64
C ARG A 159 -3.43 0.34 -8.68
N THR A 160 -3.18 -0.97 -8.58
CA THR A 160 -2.29 -1.71 -9.48
C THR A 160 -3.06 -2.47 -10.55
N PHE A 161 -4.21 -3.08 -10.23
CA PHE A 161 -4.95 -3.99 -11.12
C PHE A 161 -6.37 -3.52 -11.44
N ARG A 162 -6.91 -2.54 -10.73
CA ARG A 162 -8.27 -2.00 -10.79
C ARG A 162 -9.33 -3.02 -10.33
N ASP A 163 -9.57 -4.07 -11.11
CA ASP A 163 -10.62 -5.06 -10.85
C ASP A 163 -10.03 -6.30 -10.17
N VAL A 164 -10.23 -6.45 -8.87
CA VAL A 164 -9.67 -7.53 -8.07
C VAL A 164 -10.78 -8.31 -7.33
N PRO A 165 -10.62 -9.63 -7.10
CA PRO A 165 -11.57 -10.39 -6.31
C PRO A 165 -11.68 -9.84 -4.88
N LEU A 166 -12.89 -9.68 -4.36
CA LEU A 166 -13.12 -9.30 -2.97
C LEU A 166 -13.33 -10.55 -2.12
N VAL A 167 -12.32 -10.88 -1.29
CA VAL A 167 -12.32 -12.03 -0.38
C VAL A 167 -12.41 -11.53 1.05
N LEU A 168 -13.54 -11.73 1.71
CA LEU A 168 -13.82 -11.26 3.07
C LEU A 168 -13.88 -12.38 4.11
N GLU A 169 -13.85 -13.63 3.66
CA GLU A 169 -13.85 -14.83 4.52
C GLU A 169 -12.47 -15.46 4.58
N SER A 170 -12.16 -16.13 5.70
CA SER A 170 -10.92 -16.90 5.81
C SER A 170 -11.00 -18.18 4.99
N SER A 171 -9.85 -18.62 4.48
CA SER A 171 -9.72 -19.93 3.84
C SER A 171 -9.91 -21.04 4.88
N LYS A 172 -10.82 -21.97 4.66
CA LYS A 172 -11.19 -23.04 5.61
C LYS A 172 -10.46 -24.37 5.37
N SER A 173 -9.75 -24.51 4.26
CA SER A 173 -8.99 -25.70 3.89
C SER A 173 -8.01 -25.39 2.77
N ASP A 174 -7.15 -26.37 2.42
CA ASP A 174 -6.32 -26.32 1.22
C ASP A 174 -7.16 -26.31 -0.08
N ASP A 175 -8.44 -26.63 0.02
CA ASP A 175 -9.43 -26.50 -1.03
C ASP A 175 -9.93 -25.04 -1.07
N TYR A 176 -9.15 -24.15 -1.64
CA TYR A 176 -9.61 -22.80 -1.98
C TYR A 176 -10.82 -22.90 -2.92
N ASP A 177 -11.93 -22.28 -2.54
CA ASP A 177 -12.98 -22.00 -3.51
C ASP A 177 -12.51 -20.87 -4.44
N TYR A 178 -11.79 -21.26 -5.52
CA TYR A 178 -11.25 -20.34 -6.52
C TYR A 178 -12.35 -19.75 -7.44
N ASN A 179 -13.61 -19.76 -7.01
CA ASN A 179 -14.73 -19.27 -7.81
C ASN A 179 -15.04 -17.79 -7.60
N VAL A 180 -14.24 -17.07 -6.81
CA VAL A 180 -14.46 -15.64 -6.56
C VAL A 180 -14.15 -14.83 -7.81
N SER A 181 -15.16 -14.13 -8.33
CA SER A 181 -15.02 -13.29 -9.52
C SER A 181 -14.46 -11.90 -9.17
N ASN A 182 -13.70 -11.31 -10.07
CA ASN A 182 -13.37 -9.89 -10.02
C ASN A 182 -14.38 -9.00 -10.78
N ARG A 183 -15.55 -9.54 -11.12
CA ARG A 183 -16.70 -8.82 -11.71
C ARG A 183 -18.00 -9.50 -11.27
N ASP A 184 -18.31 -9.45 -9.98
CA ASP A 184 -19.49 -10.13 -9.40
C ASP A 184 -20.70 -9.21 -9.34
N THR A 185 -21.50 -9.19 -10.42
CA THR A 185 -22.74 -8.38 -10.50
C THR A 185 -23.78 -8.75 -9.45
N ALA A 186 -23.83 -10.01 -9.00
CA ALA A 186 -24.76 -10.43 -7.96
C ALA A 186 -24.39 -9.81 -6.60
N ALA A 187 -23.11 -9.79 -6.27
CA ALA A 187 -22.60 -9.14 -5.08
C ALA A 187 -22.84 -7.63 -5.11
N TRP A 188 -22.62 -6.96 -6.26
CA TRP A 188 -22.87 -5.52 -6.40
C TRP A 188 -24.34 -5.17 -6.19
N VAL A 189 -25.26 -5.89 -6.88
CA VAL A 189 -26.70 -5.68 -6.75
C VAL A 189 -27.13 -5.84 -5.29
N ALA A 190 -26.64 -6.86 -4.60
CA ALA A 190 -26.94 -7.10 -3.19
C ALA A 190 -26.40 -6.02 -2.27
N TYR A 191 -25.13 -5.63 -2.44
CA TYR A 191 -24.47 -4.63 -1.60
C TYR A 191 -25.12 -3.26 -1.71
N TYR A 192 -25.36 -2.78 -2.95
CA TYR A 192 -25.98 -1.49 -3.20
C TYR A 192 -27.52 -1.53 -3.10
N GLN A 193 -28.13 -2.67 -2.77
CA GLN A 193 -29.59 -2.88 -2.64
C GLN A 193 -30.36 -2.38 -3.87
N LEU A 194 -29.86 -2.71 -5.06
CA LEU A 194 -30.43 -2.21 -6.30
C LEU A 194 -31.79 -2.89 -6.61
N PRO A 195 -32.77 -2.17 -7.19
CA PRO A 195 -34.09 -2.71 -7.54
C PRO A 195 -34.07 -3.55 -8.83
N VAL A 196 -32.96 -4.18 -9.15
CA VAL A 196 -32.73 -4.99 -10.33
C VAL A 196 -32.10 -6.33 -9.95
N SER A 197 -32.21 -7.33 -10.81
CA SER A 197 -31.46 -8.58 -10.65
C SER A 197 -30.08 -8.48 -11.30
N ALA A 198 -29.15 -9.37 -10.93
CA ALA A 198 -27.84 -9.46 -11.58
C ALA A 198 -27.95 -9.68 -13.10
N ALA A 199 -28.96 -10.40 -13.56
CA ALA A 199 -29.20 -10.66 -14.98
C ALA A 199 -29.71 -9.43 -15.75
N SER A 200 -30.30 -8.44 -15.07
CA SER A 200 -30.81 -7.19 -15.66
C SER A 200 -29.95 -5.97 -15.36
N PHE A 201 -28.85 -6.16 -14.64
CA PHE A 201 -27.89 -5.10 -14.33
C PHE A 201 -27.20 -4.59 -15.61
N THR A 202 -27.06 -3.27 -15.73
CA THR A 202 -26.28 -2.63 -16.79
C THR A 202 -25.46 -1.47 -16.20
N SER A 203 -24.20 -1.35 -16.61
CA SER A 203 -23.31 -0.25 -16.21
C SER A 203 -23.79 1.12 -16.70
N GLN A 204 -24.57 1.19 -17.79
CA GLN A 204 -25.18 2.45 -18.25
C GLN A 204 -26.22 2.99 -17.26
N GLN A 205 -26.99 2.10 -16.62
CA GLN A 205 -28.00 2.48 -15.64
C GLN A 205 -27.37 2.78 -14.27
N TYR A 206 -26.28 2.10 -13.93
CA TYR A 206 -25.59 2.21 -12.64
C TYR A 206 -24.07 2.44 -12.86
N PRO A 207 -23.67 3.64 -13.30
CA PRO A 207 -22.28 3.91 -13.75
C PRO A 207 -21.23 3.88 -12.63
N LEU A 208 -21.66 3.93 -11.36
CA LEU A 208 -20.78 3.83 -10.18
C LEU A 208 -20.82 2.45 -9.52
N VAL A 209 -21.37 1.46 -10.22
CA VAL A 209 -21.49 0.10 -9.71
C VAL A 209 -20.67 -0.83 -10.61
N ASP A 210 -19.44 -1.04 -10.21
CA ASP A 210 -18.49 -1.97 -10.81
C ASP A 210 -17.61 -2.58 -9.71
N GLN A 211 -16.64 -3.39 -10.08
CA GLN A 211 -15.78 -4.08 -9.12
C GLN A 211 -14.91 -3.10 -8.33
N GLU A 212 -14.34 -2.09 -8.99
CA GLU A 212 -13.48 -1.10 -8.32
C GLU A 212 -14.29 -0.33 -7.25
N HIS A 213 -15.45 0.21 -7.59
CA HIS A 213 -16.30 0.93 -6.65
C HIS A 213 -16.75 0.03 -5.49
N TYR A 214 -17.16 -1.20 -5.79
CA TYR A 214 -17.60 -2.15 -4.77
C TYR A 214 -16.50 -2.46 -3.75
N VAL A 215 -15.28 -2.72 -4.21
CA VAL A 215 -14.14 -2.99 -3.30
C VAL A 215 -13.77 -1.72 -2.53
N VAL A 216 -13.71 -0.56 -3.18
CA VAL A 216 -13.41 0.73 -2.53
C VAL A 216 -14.43 1.01 -1.41
N ASP A 217 -15.73 0.87 -1.68
CA ASP A 217 -16.78 1.16 -0.71
C ASP A 217 -16.74 0.19 0.48
N LYS A 218 -16.49 -1.10 0.23
CA LYS A 218 -16.31 -2.09 1.29
C LYS A 218 -15.11 -1.79 2.18
N MET A 219 -13.99 -1.35 1.61
CA MET A 219 -12.81 -0.98 2.38
C MET A 219 -13.01 0.33 3.15
N ILE A 220 -13.77 1.26 2.62
CA ILE A 220 -14.20 2.47 3.37
C ILE A 220 -15.08 2.08 4.57
N ASP A 221 -15.99 1.11 4.43
CA ASP A 221 -16.78 0.61 5.56
C ASP A 221 -15.91 -0.08 6.63
N ASP A 222 -14.94 -0.91 6.20
CA ASP A 222 -13.95 -1.50 7.10
C ASP A 222 -13.16 -0.43 7.86
N LEU A 223 -12.68 0.59 7.16
CA LEU A 223 -11.87 1.67 7.75
C LEU A 223 -12.69 2.57 8.70
N LYS A 224 -13.97 2.82 8.44
CA LYS A 224 -14.83 3.52 9.40
C LYS A 224 -14.95 2.74 10.72
N THR A 225 -15.09 1.42 10.61
CA THR A 225 -15.09 0.54 11.78
C THR A 225 -13.74 0.54 12.48
N ALA A 226 -12.65 0.51 11.70
CA ALA A 226 -11.29 0.58 12.23
C ALA A 226 -11.04 1.88 13.01
N VAL A 227 -11.45 3.04 12.48
CA VAL A 227 -11.31 4.35 13.17
C VAL A 227 -12.05 4.36 14.50
N GLU A 228 -13.26 3.76 14.56
CA GLU A 228 -14.02 3.67 15.82
C GLU A 228 -13.35 2.75 16.85
N TYR A 229 -12.71 1.67 16.39
CA TYR A 229 -12.19 0.60 17.24
C TYR A 229 -10.71 0.79 17.62
N ALA A 230 -9.93 1.50 16.82
CA ALA A 230 -8.49 1.60 16.99
C ALA A 230 -8.09 2.30 18.29
N ALA A 231 -7.00 1.81 18.89
CA ALA A 231 -6.32 2.49 19.97
C ALA A 231 -5.78 3.84 19.48
N LYS A 232 -5.82 4.86 20.34
CA LYS A 232 -5.17 6.15 20.03
C LYS A 232 -3.65 5.98 19.97
N GLU A 233 -3.09 5.26 20.92
CA GLU A 233 -1.66 5.01 21.07
C GLU A 233 -1.42 3.61 21.65
N TRP A 234 -0.22 3.09 21.43
CA TRP A 234 0.29 1.89 22.08
C TRP A 234 1.33 2.31 23.12
N ASN A 235 1.19 1.83 24.35
CA ASN A 235 1.89 2.35 25.55
C ASN A 235 3.34 1.84 25.73
N ASP A 236 3.89 1.06 24.82
CA ASP A 236 5.25 0.52 24.94
C ASP A 236 5.99 0.45 23.60
N GLU A 237 7.34 0.44 23.67
CA GLU A 237 8.22 0.40 22.50
C GLU A 237 8.08 -0.89 21.67
N GLU A 238 7.62 -2.00 22.29
CA GLU A 238 7.42 -3.27 21.58
C GLU A 238 6.25 -3.21 20.60
N ASN A 239 5.38 -2.22 20.74
CA ASN A 239 4.22 -1.99 19.89
C ASN A 239 4.41 -0.84 18.89
N TYR A 240 5.60 -0.26 18.75
CA TYR A 240 5.89 0.70 17.68
C TYR A 240 5.61 0.09 16.31
N GLY A 241 5.00 0.86 15.42
CA GLY A 241 4.61 0.41 14.08
C GLY A 241 3.26 -0.34 14.02
N ARG A 242 2.56 -0.52 15.14
CA ARG A 242 1.18 -1.04 15.11
C ARG A 242 0.19 0.05 14.71
N ILE A 243 -0.91 -0.36 14.10
CA ILE A 243 -1.99 0.55 13.69
C ILE A 243 -2.57 1.29 14.89
N THR A 244 -2.59 2.61 14.76
CA THR A 244 -3.30 3.54 15.66
C THR A 244 -4.52 4.11 14.93
N ARG A 245 -5.36 4.87 15.67
CA ARG A 245 -6.49 5.58 15.06
C ARG A 245 -6.02 6.52 13.94
N ARG A 246 -4.95 7.28 14.16
CA ARG A 246 -4.37 8.16 13.14
C ARG A 246 -3.96 7.41 11.87
N ALA A 247 -3.45 6.19 12.00
CA ALA A 247 -3.10 5.36 10.86
C ALA A 247 -4.34 4.93 10.05
N ALA A 248 -5.43 4.54 10.73
CA ALA A 248 -6.69 4.19 10.09
C ALA A 248 -7.35 5.42 9.41
N GLU A 249 -7.33 6.59 10.06
CA GLU A 249 -7.83 7.85 9.51
C GLU A 249 -7.03 8.30 8.29
N ALA A 250 -5.69 8.18 8.32
CA ALA A 250 -4.83 8.51 7.20
C ALA A 250 -5.12 7.64 5.96
N LEU A 251 -5.29 6.32 6.16
CA LEU A 251 -5.65 5.42 5.07
C LEU A 251 -7.09 5.70 4.56
N LEU A 252 -8.02 6.01 5.46
CA LEU A 252 -9.38 6.39 5.08
C LEU A 252 -9.41 7.71 4.27
N ALA A 253 -8.56 8.69 4.63
CA ALA A 253 -8.39 9.92 3.85
C ALA A 253 -7.91 9.64 2.42
N ASP A 254 -6.93 8.74 2.26
CA ASP A 254 -6.39 8.36 0.95
C ASP A 254 -7.41 7.58 0.11
N PHE A 255 -8.22 6.71 0.74
CA PHE A 255 -9.36 6.06 0.06
C PHE A 255 -10.40 7.07 -0.44
N TYR A 256 -10.75 8.08 0.36
CA TYR A 256 -11.65 9.12 -0.09
C TYR A 256 -11.06 9.94 -1.24
N LEU A 257 -9.75 10.27 -1.17
CA LEU A 257 -9.04 10.96 -2.24
C LEU A 257 -9.02 10.15 -3.54
N TRP A 258 -8.82 8.82 -3.43
CA TRP A 258 -8.89 7.90 -4.57
C TRP A 258 -10.31 7.83 -5.14
N ARG A 259 -11.33 7.59 -4.31
CA ARG A 259 -12.72 7.50 -4.75
C ARG A 259 -13.20 8.81 -5.38
N ALA A 260 -12.78 9.96 -4.86
CA ALA A 260 -13.05 11.25 -5.48
C ALA A 260 -12.51 11.30 -6.91
N SER A 261 -11.30 10.80 -7.16
CA SER A 261 -10.69 10.82 -8.49
C SER A 261 -11.40 9.93 -9.50
N ILE A 262 -11.82 8.72 -9.11
CA ILE A 262 -12.54 7.80 -10.01
C ILE A 262 -13.97 8.25 -10.28
N ASN A 263 -14.58 9.02 -9.36
CA ASN A 263 -15.92 9.57 -9.50
C ASN A 263 -15.97 10.90 -10.27
N GLN A 264 -14.84 11.58 -10.46
CA GLN A 264 -14.82 12.97 -10.95
C GLN A 264 -15.60 13.18 -12.24
N GLN A 265 -15.47 12.27 -13.20
CA GLN A 265 -16.14 12.36 -14.51
C GLN A 265 -17.57 11.81 -14.48
N LEU A 266 -17.86 10.85 -13.62
CA LEU A 266 -19.15 10.14 -13.60
C LEU A 266 -20.15 10.75 -12.62
N ALA A 267 -19.68 11.25 -11.47
CA ALA A 267 -20.47 11.81 -10.38
C ALA A 267 -19.74 12.96 -9.65
N PRO A 268 -19.61 14.15 -10.27
CA PRO A 268 -18.83 15.26 -9.71
C PRO A 268 -19.26 15.71 -8.30
N GLN A 269 -20.57 15.59 -7.97
CA GLN A 269 -21.08 15.91 -6.63
C GLN A 269 -20.58 14.93 -5.58
N GLN A 270 -20.53 13.63 -5.90
CA GLN A 270 -19.97 12.61 -5.03
C GLN A 270 -18.47 12.81 -4.86
N SER A 271 -17.76 13.09 -5.95
CA SER A 271 -16.34 13.45 -5.93
C SER A 271 -16.06 14.61 -5.00
N THR A 272 -16.84 15.70 -5.10
CA THR A 272 -16.73 16.86 -4.19
C THR A 272 -16.96 16.46 -2.72
N THR A 273 -17.91 15.56 -2.45
CA THR A 273 -18.17 15.04 -1.09
C THR A 273 -16.98 14.24 -0.58
N ASP A 274 -16.38 13.40 -1.42
CA ASP A 274 -15.22 12.60 -1.05
C ASP A 274 -13.97 13.44 -0.80
N TYR A 275 -13.74 14.53 -1.56
CA TYR A 275 -12.67 15.49 -1.24
C TYR A 275 -12.88 16.14 0.14
N ARG A 276 -14.12 16.51 0.50
CA ARG A 276 -14.43 17.03 1.85
C ARG A 276 -14.23 15.95 2.93
N ASN A 277 -14.60 14.71 2.67
CA ASN A 277 -14.36 13.60 3.60
C ASN A 277 -12.86 13.33 3.80
N CYS A 278 -12.07 13.39 2.73
CA CYS A 278 -10.61 13.31 2.80
C CYS A 278 -10.05 14.42 3.72
N MET A 279 -10.45 15.67 3.49
CA MET A 279 -10.03 16.80 4.32
C MET A 279 -10.43 16.60 5.80
N ALA A 280 -11.65 16.13 6.07
CA ALA A 280 -12.13 15.89 7.43
C ALA A 280 -11.29 14.81 8.16
N MET A 281 -10.89 13.74 7.46
CA MET A 281 -10.01 12.73 8.04
C MET A 281 -8.59 13.27 8.25
N CYS A 282 -8.06 14.05 7.33
CA CYS A 282 -6.78 14.74 7.53
C CYS A 282 -6.84 15.67 8.76
N ASP A 283 -7.94 16.41 8.94
CA ASP A 283 -8.14 17.28 10.10
C ASP A 283 -8.21 16.49 11.40
N ALA A 284 -8.83 15.30 11.41
CA ALA A 284 -8.86 14.42 12.56
C ALA A 284 -7.45 13.96 12.96
N VAL A 285 -6.64 13.50 12.00
CA VAL A 285 -5.23 13.13 12.22
C VAL A 285 -4.43 14.32 12.78
N LEU A 286 -4.58 15.51 12.20
CA LEU A 286 -3.86 16.71 12.63
C LEU A 286 -4.29 17.16 14.05
N ALA A 287 -5.57 17.03 14.38
CA ALA A 287 -6.08 17.33 15.70
C ALA A 287 -5.52 16.38 16.77
N GLU A 288 -5.57 15.05 16.53
CA GLU A 288 -4.97 14.08 17.47
C GLU A 288 -3.45 14.30 17.60
N THR A 289 -2.76 14.61 16.49
CA THR A 289 -1.32 14.90 16.48
C THR A 289 -1.00 16.12 17.35
N SER A 290 -1.83 17.17 17.33
CA SER A 290 -1.61 18.38 18.13
C SER A 290 -1.79 18.18 19.64
N GLU A 291 -2.43 17.07 20.06
CA GLU A 291 -2.58 16.67 21.48
C GLU A 291 -1.34 15.92 21.99
N MET A 292 -0.45 15.47 21.09
CA MET A 292 0.75 14.71 21.46
C MET A 292 1.90 15.66 21.79
N GLU A 293 2.65 15.35 22.83
CA GLU A 293 3.90 16.03 23.17
C GLU A 293 4.94 15.71 22.05
N ASP A 294 5.53 16.71 21.43
CA ASP A 294 6.57 16.59 20.39
C ASP A 294 6.13 16.12 18.98
N ALA A 295 4.86 15.98 18.67
CA ALA A 295 4.43 15.57 17.33
C ALA A 295 4.43 16.76 16.34
N GLU A 296 5.55 16.95 15.65
CA GLU A 296 5.78 18.02 14.66
C GLU A 296 6.59 17.54 13.46
N LEU A 297 6.61 18.35 12.41
CA LEU A 297 7.48 18.11 11.26
C LEU A 297 8.96 18.21 11.67
N VAL A 298 9.73 17.18 11.35
CA VAL A 298 11.18 17.16 11.57
C VAL A 298 11.85 18.24 10.72
N THR A 299 12.79 18.97 11.26
CA THR A 299 13.52 20.02 10.53
C THR A 299 14.28 19.46 9.32
N GLY A 300 14.44 20.26 8.26
CA GLY A 300 15.08 19.83 7.02
C GLY A 300 16.46 19.20 7.24
N ALA A 301 17.27 19.77 8.11
CA ALA A 301 18.60 19.25 8.45
C ALA A 301 18.60 17.85 9.09
N ASN A 302 17.50 17.49 9.75
CA ASN A 302 17.36 16.20 10.44
C ASN A 302 16.47 15.21 9.68
N LEU A 303 15.87 15.64 8.56
CA LEU A 303 14.86 14.89 7.82
C LEU A 303 15.34 13.50 7.42
N LEU A 304 16.48 13.40 6.73
CA LEU A 304 17.02 12.12 6.31
C LEU A 304 17.28 11.19 7.50
N ARG A 305 17.91 11.73 8.54
CA ARG A 305 18.33 10.92 9.68
C ARG A 305 17.15 10.46 10.52
N GLN A 306 16.32 11.38 11.00
CA GLN A 306 15.28 11.04 11.97
C GLN A 306 14.10 10.32 11.33
N VAL A 307 13.70 10.72 10.11
CA VAL A 307 12.54 10.11 9.45
C VAL A 307 12.91 8.81 8.75
N PHE A 308 14.00 8.78 7.97
CA PHE A 308 14.27 7.66 7.07
C PHE A 308 15.38 6.72 7.56
N TYR A 309 16.34 7.22 8.33
CA TYR A 309 17.41 6.37 8.85
C TYR A 309 17.05 5.78 10.22
N ASP A 310 16.70 6.62 11.20
CA ASP A 310 16.34 6.16 12.55
C ASP A 310 14.93 5.54 12.55
N GLY A 311 13.97 6.15 11.84
CA GLY A 311 12.56 5.75 11.81
C GLY A 311 11.78 6.11 13.07
N ASN A 312 10.49 5.83 13.09
CA ASN A 312 9.58 6.12 14.22
C ASN A 312 9.73 7.57 14.74
N SER A 313 9.86 8.51 13.81
CA SER A 313 10.06 9.93 14.12
C SER A 313 8.76 10.58 14.61
N THR A 314 8.87 11.84 15.06
CA THR A 314 7.71 12.67 15.46
C THR A 314 6.70 12.88 14.33
N GLU A 315 7.12 12.72 13.06
CA GLU A 315 6.22 12.75 11.89
C GLU A 315 5.50 11.42 11.65
N SER A 316 5.94 10.31 12.24
CA SER A 316 5.44 8.97 11.91
C SER A 316 3.97 8.82 12.30
N ILE A 317 3.18 8.29 11.38
CA ILE A 317 1.78 7.91 11.60
C ILE A 317 1.62 6.41 11.46
N PHE A 318 2.22 5.82 10.41
CA PHE A 318 2.27 4.39 10.21
C PHE A 318 3.55 3.98 9.47
N GLU A 319 4.39 3.22 10.13
CA GLU A 319 5.62 2.62 9.60
C GLU A 319 5.63 1.12 9.83
N LEU A 320 6.07 0.36 8.86
CA LEU A 320 6.39 -1.05 9.03
C LEU A 320 7.83 -1.18 9.50
N ASN A 321 8.03 -1.68 10.71
CA ASN A 321 9.33 -1.72 11.39
C ASN A 321 10.16 -2.93 10.97
N PHE A 322 11.46 -2.71 10.77
CA PHE A 322 12.43 -3.75 10.45
C PHE A 322 13.59 -3.73 11.43
N THR A 323 14.16 -4.90 11.74
CA THR A 323 15.25 -5.01 12.72
C THR A 323 16.37 -5.92 12.21
N THR A 324 17.62 -5.67 12.69
CA THR A 324 18.77 -6.53 12.33
C THR A 324 18.68 -7.95 12.83
N SER A 325 18.06 -8.15 13.98
CA SER A 325 17.92 -9.46 14.61
C SER A 325 16.64 -10.20 14.17
N GLY A 326 15.71 -9.48 13.51
CA GLY A 326 14.45 -10.00 13.01
C GLY A 326 14.42 -10.03 11.49
N HIS A 327 13.42 -9.35 10.92
CA HIS A 327 13.25 -9.24 9.48
C HIS A 327 13.89 -7.96 8.95
N GLN A 328 14.65 -8.08 7.86
CA GLN A 328 15.32 -6.97 7.19
C GLN A 328 14.45 -6.51 6.02
N ASN A 329 14.56 -5.22 5.65
CA ASN A 329 13.86 -4.69 4.48
C ASN A 329 14.60 -5.03 3.19
N GLY A 330 14.30 -6.21 2.64
CA GLY A 330 14.85 -6.65 1.35
C GLY A 330 14.32 -5.83 0.16
N GLY A 331 13.17 -5.15 0.31
CA GLY A 331 12.61 -4.26 -0.71
C GLY A 331 13.51 -3.06 -0.98
N THR A 332 13.77 -2.23 0.04
CA THR A 332 14.62 -1.03 -0.12
C THR A 332 16.06 -1.39 -0.46
N SER A 333 16.61 -2.43 0.20
CA SER A 333 18.00 -2.84 -0.05
C SER A 333 18.23 -3.36 -1.48
N THR A 334 17.26 -4.04 -2.08
CA THR A 334 17.34 -4.54 -3.46
C THR A 334 17.13 -3.41 -4.48
N LEU A 335 16.11 -2.60 -4.25
CA LEU A 335 15.67 -1.62 -5.25
C LEU A 335 16.50 -0.34 -5.22
N TYR A 336 16.81 0.17 -4.02
CA TYR A 336 17.54 1.43 -3.81
C TYR A 336 18.97 1.22 -3.29
N GLY A 337 19.27 0.03 -2.73
CA GLY A 337 20.48 -0.20 -1.98
C GLY A 337 21.74 -0.01 -2.79
N ASN A 338 22.69 0.68 -2.16
CA ASN A 338 24.05 0.79 -2.61
C ASN A 338 24.97 0.14 -1.56
N THR A 339 24.96 -1.20 -1.51
CA THR A 339 25.86 -1.90 -0.60
C THR A 339 27.32 -1.64 -1.00
N GLN A 340 28.21 -1.49 -0.03
CA GLN A 340 29.65 -1.29 -0.29
C GLN A 340 30.28 -2.41 -1.16
N LYS A 341 29.60 -3.56 -1.28
CA LYS A 341 30.02 -4.71 -2.06
C LYS A 341 29.36 -4.82 -3.44
N SER A 342 28.19 -4.21 -3.65
CA SER A 342 27.46 -4.26 -4.92
C SER A 342 26.77 -2.91 -5.12
N ARG A 343 27.42 -2.00 -5.85
CA ARG A 343 26.88 -0.69 -6.22
C ARG A 343 25.86 -0.79 -7.37
N ASN A 344 25.03 -1.77 -7.36
CA ASN A 344 24.13 -2.09 -8.48
C ASN A 344 22.67 -2.11 -8.00
N PRO A 345 22.05 -0.94 -7.74
CA PRO A 345 20.62 -0.88 -7.46
C PRO A 345 19.81 -1.21 -8.72
N HIS A 346 18.58 -1.66 -8.52
CA HIS A 346 17.61 -1.80 -9.61
C HIS A 346 17.11 -0.45 -10.11
N LEU A 347 16.97 0.53 -9.20
CA LEU A 347 16.45 1.87 -9.48
C LEU A 347 17.47 2.95 -9.06
N LEU A 348 17.56 3.96 -9.90
CA LEU A 348 18.27 5.21 -9.63
C LEU A 348 17.27 6.37 -9.68
N ALA A 349 17.59 7.49 -9.05
CA ALA A 349 16.84 8.73 -9.17
C ALA A 349 16.88 9.23 -10.63
N ALA A 350 15.76 9.72 -11.15
CA ALA A 350 15.72 10.32 -12.47
C ALA A 350 16.54 11.61 -12.51
N VAL A 351 17.31 11.83 -13.58
CA VAL A 351 18.13 13.05 -13.74
C VAL A 351 17.29 14.32 -13.70
N SER A 352 16.04 14.27 -14.21
CA SER A 352 15.08 15.37 -14.20
C SER A 352 14.75 15.90 -12.81
N LEU A 353 14.88 15.09 -11.76
CA LEU A 353 14.58 15.51 -10.37
C LEU A 353 15.47 16.67 -9.90
N GLN A 354 16.69 16.76 -10.40
CA GLN A 354 17.57 17.88 -10.06
C GLN A 354 16.96 19.23 -10.43
N MET A 355 16.16 19.28 -11.52
CA MET A 355 15.51 20.50 -11.99
C MET A 355 14.36 20.97 -11.07
N LEU A 356 13.74 20.07 -10.30
CA LEU A 356 12.69 20.42 -9.34
C LEU A 356 13.16 21.40 -8.25
N PHE A 357 14.44 21.33 -7.92
CA PHE A 357 15.04 22.13 -6.84
C PHE A 357 15.76 23.38 -7.37
N ASN A 358 16.20 23.40 -8.61
CA ASN A 358 16.96 24.50 -9.20
C ASN A 358 16.07 25.66 -9.70
N GLN A 359 14.77 25.43 -9.93
CA GLN A 359 13.89 26.43 -10.56
C GLN A 359 13.49 27.58 -9.64
N ASN A 360 13.65 27.49 -8.33
CA ASN A 360 13.14 28.48 -7.38
C ASN A 360 14.20 29.38 -6.73
N LYS A 361 15.48 29.25 -7.12
CA LYS A 361 16.56 30.09 -6.52
C LYS A 361 17.26 30.93 -7.58
N ALA A 362 16.84 32.19 -7.68
CA ALA A 362 17.49 33.23 -8.49
C ALA A 362 18.70 33.85 -7.78
N GLY A 363 19.52 33.07 -7.08
CA GLY A 363 20.72 33.56 -6.38
C GLY A 363 21.81 32.50 -6.36
N ASN A 364 23.03 32.90 -6.70
CA ASN A 364 24.22 32.06 -6.75
C ASN A 364 24.85 31.77 -5.36
N ASP A 365 24.10 31.92 -4.29
CA ASP A 365 24.64 31.65 -2.96
C ASP A 365 24.45 30.19 -2.59
N ASP A 366 25.57 29.43 -2.51
CA ASP A 366 25.66 28.05 -2.05
C ASP A 366 25.09 27.83 -0.62
N ALA A 367 24.66 28.89 0.05
CA ALA A 367 24.13 28.89 1.41
C ALA A 367 22.64 28.50 1.48
N ASP A 368 21.85 28.79 0.44
CA ASP A 368 20.41 28.59 0.44
C ASP A 368 20.01 27.43 -0.48
N TYR A 369 19.72 26.28 0.07
CA TYR A 369 19.29 25.10 -0.69
C TYR A 369 18.17 24.34 0.03
N ASP A 370 17.42 23.56 -0.77
CA ASP A 370 16.46 22.59 -0.26
C ASP A 370 17.20 21.30 0.15
N TYR A 371 17.12 20.91 1.41
CA TYR A 371 17.78 19.71 1.93
C TYR A 371 17.43 18.44 1.13
N ARG A 372 16.21 18.33 0.61
CA ARG A 372 15.74 17.18 -0.16
C ARG A 372 16.55 16.96 -1.44
N SER A 373 17.11 18.04 -2.02
CA SER A 373 17.92 17.98 -3.25
C SER A 373 19.22 17.20 -3.12
N LYS A 374 19.70 17.00 -1.90
CA LYS A 374 20.94 16.27 -1.61
C LYS A 374 20.76 15.10 -0.65
N ASP A 375 19.69 15.14 0.17
CA ASP A 375 19.47 14.15 1.20
C ASP A 375 18.64 12.97 0.69
N PHE A 376 17.86 13.15 -0.40
CA PHE A 376 17.04 12.08 -0.94
C PHE A 376 17.72 11.28 -2.04
N PHE A 377 18.66 11.87 -2.76
CA PHE A 377 19.47 11.18 -3.78
C PHE A 377 20.83 11.87 -3.95
N ASN A 378 21.82 11.12 -4.40
CA ASN A 378 23.13 11.66 -4.71
C ASN A 378 23.12 12.32 -6.11
N PRO A 379 23.29 13.63 -6.23
CA PRO A 379 23.20 14.33 -7.52
C PRO A 379 24.34 14.02 -8.51
N ARG A 380 25.37 13.25 -8.12
CA ARG A 380 26.51 12.89 -8.99
C ARG A 380 26.30 11.59 -9.73
N ASP A 381 25.75 10.61 -9.07
CA ASP A 381 25.57 9.25 -9.60
C ASP A 381 24.12 8.77 -9.55
N ASN A 382 23.21 9.65 -9.09
CA ASN A 382 21.77 9.43 -8.99
C ASN A 382 21.35 8.24 -8.08
N HIS A 383 22.24 7.74 -7.22
CA HIS A 383 21.83 6.74 -6.24
C HIS A 383 20.77 7.32 -5.30
N ILE A 384 19.70 6.58 -5.08
CA ILE A 384 18.66 6.92 -4.13
C ILE A 384 19.25 6.80 -2.73
N PHE A 385 19.20 7.91 -1.98
CA PHE A 385 19.79 8.02 -0.66
C PHE A 385 18.74 7.90 0.46
N LYS A 386 17.51 8.28 0.15
CA LYS A 386 16.36 8.11 1.03
C LYS A 386 16.20 6.64 1.40
N TYR A 387 15.96 6.32 2.67
CA TYR A 387 15.95 4.99 3.28
C TYR A 387 17.32 4.30 3.40
N GLU A 388 18.16 4.33 2.39
CA GLU A 388 19.43 3.60 2.37
C GLU A 388 20.63 4.47 2.79
N GLY A 389 20.49 5.79 2.76
CA GLY A 389 21.52 6.73 3.16
C GLY A 389 21.63 6.87 4.68
N GLN A 390 22.86 7.03 5.17
CA GLN A 390 23.15 7.22 6.59
C GLN A 390 23.42 8.69 6.92
N THR A 391 24.38 9.28 6.23
CA THR A 391 24.78 10.66 6.46
C THR A 391 25.26 11.27 5.16
N PRO A 392 24.73 12.42 4.73
CA PRO A 392 25.28 13.16 3.62
C PRO A 392 26.66 13.73 4.01
N PRO A 393 27.56 13.96 3.04
CA PRO A 393 28.87 14.53 3.33
C PRO A 393 28.75 15.96 3.85
N SER A 394 29.60 16.33 4.80
CA SER A 394 29.70 17.71 5.33
C SER A 394 30.18 18.72 4.29
N ASP A 395 30.85 18.26 3.23
CA ASP A 395 31.42 19.03 2.13
C ASP A 395 30.64 18.82 0.83
N PHE A 396 29.31 18.82 0.90
CA PHE A 396 28.42 18.72 -0.25
C PHE A 396 28.82 19.72 -1.36
N GLY A 397 29.01 19.23 -2.57
CA GLY A 397 29.57 20.05 -3.67
C GLY A 397 31.05 19.78 -3.93
N SER A 398 31.82 19.27 -2.98
CA SER A 398 33.21 18.81 -3.21
C SER A 398 33.19 17.59 -4.15
N ARG A 399 34.18 17.53 -5.07
CA ARG A 399 34.38 16.35 -5.93
C ARG A 399 34.72 15.07 -5.15
N ASN A 400 35.21 15.24 -3.92
CA ASN A 400 35.65 14.16 -3.04
C ASN A 400 34.62 13.84 -1.93
N ALA A 401 33.42 14.46 -1.97
CA ALA A 401 32.39 14.18 -0.99
C ALA A 401 32.02 12.69 -0.98
N THR A 402 31.99 12.10 0.21
CA THR A 402 31.67 10.67 0.39
C THR A 402 30.33 10.54 1.06
N TYR A 403 29.37 9.96 0.35
CA TYR A 403 28.08 9.56 0.89
C TYR A 403 28.23 8.23 1.63
N THR A 404 27.56 8.10 2.77
CA THR A 404 27.56 6.86 3.54
C THR A 404 26.18 6.22 3.48
N TYR A 405 26.16 4.90 3.27
CA TYR A 405 24.95 4.11 3.11
C TYR A 405 24.83 3.06 4.21
N ARG A 406 23.62 2.54 4.43
CA ARG A 406 23.41 1.34 5.25
C ARG A 406 24.27 0.21 4.70
N GLY A 407 24.61 -0.74 5.57
CA GLY A 407 25.32 -1.95 5.16
C GLY A 407 24.41 -2.95 4.43
N SER A 408 24.91 -4.18 4.29
CA SER A 408 24.18 -5.27 3.59
C SER A 408 22.88 -5.74 4.28
N SER A 409 22.59 -5.25 5.49
CA SER A 409 21.39 -5.55 6.27
C SER A 409 20.60 -4.26 6.45
N SER A 410 19.63 -4.00 5.59
CA SER A 410 18.77 -2.84 5.70
C SER A 410 17.74 -3.02 6.81
N GLN A 411 17.70 -2.06 7.72
CA GLN A 411 16.69 -1.92 8.77
C GLN A 411 15.80 -0.71 8.50
N ALA A 412 15.78 -0.23 7.26
CA ALA A 412 14.95 0.91 6.91
C ALA A 412 13.48 0.56 7.13
N ASN A 413 12.83 1.25 8.05
CA ASN A 413 11.38 1.15 8.18
C ASN A 413 10.74 1.61 6.87
N TRP A 414 9.58 1.02 6.52
CA TRP A 414 8.81 1.49 5.38
C TRP A 414 7.66 2.35 5.86
N ILE A 415 7.65 3.62 5.43
CA ILE A 415 6.67 4.61 5.85
C ILE A 415 5.47 4.56 4.91
N PHE A 416 4.30 4.18 5.43
CA PHE A 416 3.05 4.26 4.68
C PHE A 416 2.46 5.67 4.78
N TYR A 417 2.41 6.24 5.98
CA TYR A 417 1.89 7.58 6.23
C TYR A 417 2.74 8.32 7.26
N ARG A 418 2.97 9.59 7.00
CA ARG A 418 3.64 10.54 7.88
C ARG A 418 2.97 11.91 7.79
N LEU A 419 3.22 12.77 8.75
CA LEU A 419 2.55 14.05 8.90
C LEU A 419 2.62 14.94 7.64
N ALA A 420 3.76 14.93 6.94
CA ALA A 420 3.91 15.65 5.67
C ALA A 420 2.90 15.19 4.61
N ASP A 421 2.63 13.87 4.52
CA ASP A 421 1.66 13.35 3.55
C ASP A 421 0.22 13.80 3.90
N ILE A 422 -0.11 13.89 5.19
CA ILE A 422 -1.43 14.39 5.64
C ILE A 422 -1.67 15.83 5.18
N TYR A 423 -0.66 16.71 5.36
CA TYR A 423 -0.77 18.09 4.86
C TYR A 423 -0.96 18.14 3.34
N LEU A 424 -0.24 17.28 2.61
CA LEU A 424 -0.27 17.27 1.14
C LEU A 424 -1.53 16.56 0.59
N MET A 425 -2.08 15.55 1.26
CA MET A 425 -3.39 14.97 0.91
C MET A 425 -4.51 15.99 1.12
N LYS A 426 -4.47 16.72 2.25
CA LYS A 426 -5.44 17.82 2.50
C LYS A 426 -5.32 18.91 1.45
N ALA A 427 -4.08 19.32 1.08
CA ALA A 427 -3.83 20.29 0.04
C ALA A 427 -4.38 19.83 -1.32
N GLU A 428 -4.17 18.55 -1.69
CA GLU A 428 -4.68 17.98 -2.94
C GLU A 428 -6.21 18.01 -2.97
N ALA A 429 -6.86 17.55 -1.91
CA ALA A 429 -8.31 17.53 -1.82
C ALA A 429 -8.90 18.95 -1.92
N LEU A 430 -8.32 19.91 -1.18
CA LEU A 430 -8.75 21.31 -1.23
C LEU A 430 -8.54 21.91 -2.62
N ALA A 431 -7.39 21.68 -3.27
CA ALA A 431 -7.09 22.19 -4.60
C ALA A 431 -8.08 21.72 -5.68
N GLN A 432 -8.80 20.60 -5.46
CA GLN A 432 -9.82 20.14 -6.42
C GLN A 432 -11.16 20.85 -6.26
N ILE A 433 -11.44 21.46 -5.12
CA ILE A 433 -12.73 22.10 -4.83
C ILE A 433 -12.61 23.60 -4.52
N ALA A 434 -11.39 24.13 -4.45
CA ALA A 434 -11.13 25.54 -4.21
C ALA A 434 -11.78 26.42 -5.30
N SER A 435 -12.53 27.43 -4.87
CA SER A 435 -13.30 28.35 -5.72
C SER A 435 -13.07 29.83 -5.40
N THR A 436 -12.40 30.13 -4.29
CA THR A 436 -12.11 31.49 -3.81
C THR A 436 -10.60 31.71 -3.67
N ALA A 437 -10.17 32.98 -3.70
CA ALA A 437 -8.76 33.31 -3.49
C ALA A 437 -8.25 32.88 -2.11
N ALA A 438 -9.09 32.92 -1.07
CA ALA A 438 -8.74 32.45 0.26
C ALA A 438 -8.48 30.93 0.28
N GLU A 439 -9.32 30.12 -0.37
CA GLU A 439 -9.11 28.68 -0.48
C GLU A 439 -7.83 28.34 -1.28
N ILE A 440 -7.50 29.13 -2.31
CA ILE A 440 -6.24 29.00 -3.06
C ILE A 440 -5.04 29.29 -2.14
N GLU A 441 -5.10 30.36 -1.34
CA GLU A 441 -4.08 30.71 -0.35
C GLU A 441 -3.93 29.61 0.72
N ASP A 442 -5.03 29.00 1.17
CA ASP A 442 -5.00 27.86 2.10
C ASP A 442 -4.26 26.65 1.52
N VAL A 443 -4.43 26.35 0.20
CA VAL A 443 -3.66 25.28 -0.46
C VAL A 443 -2.16 25.60 -0.43
N VAL A 444 -1.77 26.84 -0.77
CA VAL A 444 -0.36 27.27 -0.73
C VAL A 444 0.21 27.18 0.69
N THR A 445 -0.59 27.56 1.69
CA THR A 445 -0.22 27.47 3.12
C THR A 445 0.03 26.02 3.55
N LEU A 446 -0.78 25.07 3.10
CA LEU A 446 -0.57 23.65 3.37
C LEU A 446 0.72 23.13 2.72
N CYS A 447 0.99 23.50 1.46
CA CYS A 447 2.25 23.16 0.79
C CYS A 447 3.47 23.80 1.47
N ASN A 448 3.33 25.00 2.01
CA ASN A 448 4.38 25.68 2.75
C ASN A 448 4.80 24.93 4.02
N LYS A 449 3.97 24.07 4.59
CA LYS A 449 4.37 23.24 5.74
C LYS A 449 5.60 22.37 5.43
N THR A 450 5.61 21.73 4.28
CA THR A 450 6.73 20.88 3.83
C THR A 450 7.83 21.69 3.16
N TYR A 451 7.48 22.74 2.41
CA TYR A 451 8.43 23.52 1.65
C TYR A 451 9.37 24.33 2.57
N ILE A 452 8.82 25.11 3.51
CA ILE A 452 9.61 25.95 4.44
C ILE A 452 10.56 25.09 5.27
N ARG A 453 10.06 23.99 5.87
CA ARG A 453 10.87 23.13 6.73
C ARG A 453 12.07 22.48 6.00
N ALA A 454 11.98 22.34 4.66
CA ALA A 454 13.02 21.73 3.84
C ALA A 454 14.11 22.74 3.42
N CYS A 455 13.90 24.04 3.61
CA CYS A 455 14.82 25.09 3.20
C CYS A 455 15.82 25.44 4.31
N THR A 456 17.02 25.93 3.92
CA THR A 456 18.13 26.24 4.84
C THR A 456 18.23 27.69 5.25
N SER A 457 17.51 28.61 4.61
CA SER A 457 17.65 30.04 4.83
C SER A 457 17.21 30.46 6.24
N SER A 458 17.92 31.43 6.80
CA SER A 458 17.50 32.14 8.01
C SER A 458 16.43 33.19 7.77
N ASP A 459 16.07 33.45 6.51
CA ASP A 459 15.06 34.42 6.08
C ASP A 459 13.79 33.66 5.64
N GLU A 460 12.90 33.40 6.60
CA GLU A 460 11.63 32.67 6.39
C GLU A 460 10.77 33.26 5.26
N VAL A 461 10.89 34.57 4.98
CA VAL A 461 10.11 35.25 3.94
C VAL A 461 10.60 34.90 2.53
N LYS A 462 11.89 34.61 2.36
CA LYS A 462 12.49 34.24 1.05
C LYS A 462 12.27 32.77 0.69
N ASP A 463 12.09 31.93 1.68
CA ASP A 463 12.01 30.48 1.53
C ASP A 463 10.58 29.93 1.59
N GLN A 464 9.58 30.75 1.33
CA GLN A 464 8.19 30.33 1.24
C GLN A 464 7.67 30.43 -0.19
N LEU A 465 6.67 29.60 -0.50
CA LEU A 465 5.88 29.73 -1.71
C LEU A 465 5.00 30.98 -1.58
N ASP A 466 5.12 31.93 -2.53
CA ASP A 466 4.32 33.17 -2.52
C ASP A 466 2.92 32.88 -3.07
N PRO A 467 1.83 33.04 -2.29
CA PRO A 467 0.47 32.83 -2.76
C PRO A 467 0.09 33.70 -3.99
N ASN A 468 0.72 34.85 -4.15
CA ASN A 468 0.42 35.75 -5.29
C ASN A 468 0.88 35.17 -6.65
N VAL A 469 1.75 34.17 -6.65
CA VAL A 469 2.20 33.47 -7.87
C VAL A 469 1.12 32.50 -8.39
N TYR A 470 0.27 31.99 -7.49
CA TYR A 470 -0.74 30.97 -7.78
C TYR A 470 -2.13 31.61 -7.83
N ALA A 471 -2.57 32.01 -9.04
CA ALA A 471 -3.79 32.78 -9.20
C ALA A 471 -5.03 31.93 -9.54
N SER A 472 -4.85 30.69 -9.93
CA SER A 472 -5.95 29.81 -10.36
C SER A 472 -5.92 28.44 -9.66
N THR A 473 -7.06 27.77 -9.68
CA THR A 473 -7.20 26.38 -9.22
C THR A 473 -6.20 25.44 -9.93
N SER A 474 -5.97 25.64 -11.23
CA SER A 474 -5.00 24.85 -12.00
C SER A 474 -3.56 25.05 -11.51
N ASP A 475 -3.21 26.29 -11.11
CA ASP A 475 -1.86 26.57 -10.60
C ASP A 475 -1.62 25.83 -9.29
N VAL A 476 -2.58 25.87 -8.35
CA VAL A 476 -2.42 25.16 -7.06
C VAL A 476 -2.52 23.64 -7.20
N GLN A 477 -3.28 23.11 -8.15
CA GLN A 477 -3.27 21.67 -8.46
C GLN A 477 -1.90 21.22 -8.95
N THR A 478 -1.26 22.00 -9.81
CA THR A 478 0.11 21.75 -10.29
C THR A 478 1.13 21.90 -9.15
N LEU A 479 0.97 22.94 -8.31
CA LEU A 479 1.82 23.14 -7.13
C LEU A 479 1.79 21.92 -6.20
N VAL A 480 0.61 21.45 -5.83
CA VAL A 480 0.45 20.30 -4.92
C VAL A 480 1.11 19.05 -5.52
N LEU A 481 0.87 18.75 -6.79
CA LEU A 481 1.48 17.60 -7.45
C LEU A 481 3.01 17.69 -7.49
N THR A 482 3.56 18.90 -7.63
CA THR A 482 4.99 19.17 -7.61
C THR A 482 5.56 19.08 -6.20
N GLU A 483 4.88 19.62 -5.18
CA GLU A 483 5.35 19.54 -3.80
C GLU A 483 5.24 18.12 -3.24
N ARG A 484 4.20 17.35 -3.61
CA ARG A 484 4.12 15.91 -3.33
C ARG A 484 5.33 15.19 -3.92
N GLN A 485 5.72 15.49 -5.15
CA GLN A 485 6.91 14.92 -5.78
C GLN A 485 8.19 15.26 -5.00
N ARG A 486 8.41 16.54 -4.64
CA ARG A 486 9.60 16.95 -3.86
C ARG A 486 9.68 16.23 -2.51
N GLU A 487 8.54 16.12 -1.84
CA GLU A 487 8.47 15.64 -0.47
C GLU A 487 8.43 14.11 -0.38
N LEU A 488 7.62 13.47 -1.22
CA LEU A 488 7.28 12.05 -1.13
C LEU A 488 8.01 11.18 -2.16
N MET A 489 8.97 11.73 -2.93
CA MET A 489 9.73 10.93 -3.89
C MET A 489 10.34 9.69 -3.23
N PHE A 490 10.32 8.57 -3.93
CA PHE A 490 10.82 7.26 -3.50
C PHE A 490 10.06 6.63 -2.32
N GLU A 491 8.85 7.11 -1.98
CA GLU A 491 7.97 6.52 -0.96
C GLU A 491 6.86 5.64 -1.56
N GLY A 492 6.99 5.21 -2.82
CA GLY A 492 6.02 4.32 -3.47
C GLY A 492 4.68 4.99 -3.80
N LYS A 493 4.66 6.31 -4.05
CA LYS A 493 3.41 7.07 -4.20
C LYS A 493 3.23 7.72 -5.56
N ARG A 494 4.30 8.10 -6.24
CA ARG A 494 4.26 8.95 -7.43
C ARG A 494 3.44 8.38 -8.58
N TRP A 495 3.57 7.10 -8.89
CA TRP A 495 2.77 6.49 -9.95
C TRP A 495 1.27 6.59 -9.66
N PHE A 496 0.89 6.39 -8.42
CA PHE A 496 -0.51 6.49 -8.00
C PHE A 496 -1.03 7.93 -8.02
N ASP A 497 -0.20 8.92 -7.73
CA ASP A 497 -0.53 10.35 -7.89
C ASP A 497 -0.83 10.68 -9.37
N LEU A 498 0.02 10.19 -10.30
CA LEU A 498 -0.17 10.38 -11.73
C LEU A 498 -1.39 9.61 -12.27
N LEU A 499 -1.65 8.40 -11.77
CA LEU A 499 -2.84 7.63 -12.12
C LEU A 499 -4.11 8.30 -11.60
N ARG A 500 -4.07 8.85 -10.39
CA ARG A 500 -5.17 9.64 -9.81
C ARG A 500 -5.47 10.88 -10.66
N LEU A 501 -4.43 11.57 -11.16
CA LEU A 501 -4.58 12.67 -12.11
C LEU A 501 -5.24 12.22 -13.42
N ALA A 502 -4.81 11.10 -14.00
CA ALA A 502 -5.40 10.54 -15.21
C ALA A 502 -6.89 10.18 -15.01
N ARG A 503 -7.23 9.56 -13.87
CA ARG A 503 -8.61 9.22 -13.51
C ARG A 503 -9.49 10.46 -13.36
N ARG A 504 -9.00 11.49 -12.71
CA ARG A 504 -9.71 12.79 -12.59
C ARG A 504 -10.01 13.42 -13.95
N ASN A 505 -9.04 13.40 -14.83
CA ASN A 505 -9.18 14.03 -16.15
C ASN A 505 -10.01 13.16 -17.12
N GLY A 506 -10.17 11.87 -16.84
CA GLY A 506 -10.79 10.90 -17.75
C GLY A 506 -9.90 10.52 -18.94
N ASP A 507 -8.64 10.96 -18.97
CA ASP A 507 -7.63 10.64 -19.98
C ASP A 507 -6.20 10.69 -19.40
N VAL A 508 -5.25 10.16 -20.13
CA VAL A 508 -3.86 10.06 -19.70
C VAL A 508 -2.96 11.19 -20.19
N THR A 509 -3.47 12.12 -20.99
CA THR A 509 -2.67 13.11 -21.74
C THR A 509 -1.82 13.97 -20.82
N THR A 510 -2.43 14.54 -19.77
CA THR A 510 -1.73 15.38 -18.80
C THR A 510 -0.71 14.57 -17.98
N SER A 511 -1.10 13.39 -17.52
CA SER A 511 -0.22 12.53 -16.72
C SER A 511 0.96 12.01 -17.54
N TRP A 512 0.77 11.76 -18.85
CA TRP A 512 1.82 11.34 -19.76
C TRP A 512 2.95 12.38 -19.86
N GLN A 513 2.63 13.69 -19.83
CA GLN A 513 3.62 14.76 -19.92
C GLN A 513 4.69 14.71 -18.82
N TYR A 514 4.36 14.15 -17.65
CA TYR A 514 5.32 14.01 -16.55
C TYR A 514 6.31 12.89 -16.81
N ILE A 515 5.87 11.77 -17.38
CA ILE A 515 6.70 10.57 -17.61
C ILE A 515 7.38 10.55 -18.98
N GLU A 516 6.99 11.42 -19.92
CA GLU A 516 7.48 11.41 -21.30
C GLU A 516 9.01 11.55 -21.39
N SER A 517 9.60 12.40 -20.56
CA SER A 517 11.04 12.66 -20.53
C SER A 517 11.90 11.45 -20.11
N ARG A 518 11.28 10.40 -19.59
CA ARG A 518 11.93 9.14 -19.22
C ARG A 518 12.32 8.30 -20.44
N TYR A 519 11.67 8.51 -21.60
CA TYR A 519 11.78 7.68 -22.79
C TYR A 519 12.51 8.43 -23.91
N ASP A 520 13.83 8.20 -24.07
CA ASP A 520 14.65 8.94 -25.03
C ASP A 520 14.40 8.55 -26.49
N ASP A 521 14.38 7.24 -26.79
CA ASP A 521 14.40 6.77 -28.17
C ASP A 521 13.07 6.20 -28.70
N ASP A 522 12.09 5.88 -27.85
CA ASP A 522 10.86 5.17 -28.25
C ASP A 522 9.57 5.81 -27.71
N VAL A 523 9.62 7.11 -27.44
CA VAL A 523 8.52 7.91 -26.84
C VAL A 523 7.19 7.65 -27.52
N THR A 524 7.16 7.66 -28.88
CA THR A 524 5.92 7.52 -29.65
C THR A 524 5.31 6.12 -29.48
N THR A 525 6.12 5.08 -29.52
CA THR A 525 5.64 3.70 -29.36
C THR A 525 5.09 3.47 -27.98
N ILE A 526 5.78 3.93 -26.93
CA ILE A 526 5.35 3.75 -25.55
C ILE A 526 4.10 4.61 -25.27
N ARG A 527 4.06 5.85 -25.79
CA ARG A 527 2.87 6.71 -25.69
C ARG A 527 1.63 6.04 -26.29
N ASN A 528 1.77 5.41 -27.47
CA ASN A 528 0.67 4.71 -28.11
C ASN A 528 0.18 3.52 -27.26
N LYS A 529 1.09 2.74 -26.68
CA LYS A 529 0.73 1.64 -25.78
C LYS A 529 0.02 2.11 -24.52
N MET A 530 0.44 3.24 -23.95
CA MET A 530 -0.10 3.82 -22.73
C MET A 530 -1.20 4.86 -22.97
N SER A 531 -1.83 4.87 -24.15
CA SER A 531 -2.82 5.88 -24.55
C SER A 531 -4.18 5.75 -23.86
N SER A 532 -4.48 4.61 -23.24
CA SER A 532 -5.71 4.38 -22.47
C SER A 532 -5.43 4.26 -20.98
N ILE A 533 -6.39 4.65 -20.14
CA ILE A 533 -6.29 4.50 -18.67
C ILE A 533 -6.10 3.02 -18.28
N ALA A 534 -6.72 2.07 -19.01
CA ALA A 534 -6.59 0.65 -18.75
C ALA A 534 -5.13 0.15 -18.88
N ALA A 535 -4.34 0.73 -19.78
CA ALA A 535 -2.93 0.40 -19.95
C ALA A 535 -2.05 0.87 -18.77
N TRP A 536 -2.55 1.75 -17.91
CA TRP A 536 -1.83 2.24 -16.72
C TRP A 536 -1.92 1.28 -15.54
N TYR A 537 -2.80 0.27 -15.62
CA TYR A 537 -2.86 -0.85 -14.68
C TYR A 537 -2.02 -2.03 -15.18
N LEU A 538 -1.68 -2.95 -14.29
CA LEU A 538 -1.00 -4.19 -14.66
C LEU A 538 -2.03 -5.30 -15.03
N PRO A 539 -1.62 -6.27 -15.86
CA PRO A 539 -2.46 -7.44 -16.14
C PRO A 539 -2.54 -8.37 -14.93
N ILE A 540 -3.61 -9.15 -14.85
CA ILE A 540 -3.72 -10.26 -13.90
C ILE A 540 -2.71 -11.35 -14.29
N TYR A 541 -2.02 -11.91 -13.30
CA TYR A 541 -1.02 -12.95 -13.51
C TYR A 541 -1.62 -14.22 -14.10
N ASN A 542 -0.96 -14.79 -15.09
CA ASN A 542 -1.46 -15.94 -15.84
C ASN A 542 -1.84 -17.16 -14.99
N ASN A 543 -1.09 -17.42 -13.91
CA ASN A 543 -1.40 -18.56 -13.04
C ASN A 543 -2.69 -18.34 -12.25
N GLU A 544 -3.00 -17.09 -11.83
CA GLU A 544 -4.27 -16.77 -11.18
C GLU A 544 -5.45 -17.05 -12.13
N MET A 545 -5.32 -16.61 -13.39
CA MET A 545 -6.34 -16.87 -14.42
C MET A 545 -6.54 -18.36 -14.73
N LYS A 546 -5.47 -19.17 -14.63
CA LYS A 546 -5.57 -20.63 -14.83
C LYS A 546 -6.24 -21.35 -13.66
N ILE A 547 -5.98 -20.88 -12.43
CA ILE A 547 -6.53 -21.47 -11.21
C ILE A 547 -7.99 -21.06 -11.06
N ASN A 548 -8.31 -19.79 -11.31
CA ASN A 548 -9.64 -19.23 -11.18
C ASN A 548 -10.20 -18.79 -12.54
N GLY A 549 -10.99 -19.64 -13.17
CA GLY A 549 -11.61 -19.37 -14.48
C GLY A 549 -12.70 -18.28 -14.46
N ASN A 550 -13.09 -17.77 -13.29
CA ASN A 550 -14.06 -16.67 -13.16
C ASN A 550 -13.41 -15.29 -13.22
N LEU A 551 -12.07 -15.21 -13.22
CA LEU A 551 -11.36 -13.97 -13.41
C LEU A 551 -11.50 -13.47 -14.85
N ARG A 552 -11.57 -12.15 -14.98
CA ARG A 552 -11.55 -11.45 -16.27
C ARG A 552 -10.33 -10.54 -16.32
N GLN A 553 -9.56 -10.67 -17.38
CA GLN A 553 -8.38 -9.84 -17.60
C GLN A 553 -8.76 -8.37 -17.80
N ASN A 554 -7.81 -7.48 -17.55
CA ASN A 554 -7.93 -6.08 -17.93
C ASN A 554 -8.09 -5.96 -19.47
N GLU A 555 -9.06 -5.19 -19.92
CA GLU A 555 -9.47 -5.04 -21.33
C GLU A 555 -8.32 -4.66 -22.27
N TYR A 556 -7.32 -3.94 -21.80
CA TYR A 556 -6.13 -3.59 -22.59
C TYR A 556 -5.30 -4.83 -22.93
N TYR A 557 -5.20 -5.78 -22.01
CA TYR A 557 -4.39 -6.99 -22.20
C TYR A 557 -5.18 -8.14 -22.82
N GLU A 558 -6.52 -8.19 -22.67
CA GLU A 558 -7.35 -9.16 -23.39
C GLU A 558 -7.13 -9.09 -24.91
N SER A 559 -6.95 -7.89 -25.45
CA SER A 559 -6.74 -7.67 -26.88
C SER A 559 -5.31 -8.02 -27.38
N GLN A 560 -4.37 -8.33 -26.49
CA GLN A 560 -2.99 -8.66 -26.84
C GLN A 560 -2.68 -10.17 -26.75
N ASP A 561 -3.52 -10.94 -26.06
CA ASP A 561 -3.38 -12.39 -25.88
C ASP A 561 -4.09 -13.18 -27.00
N ASP A 562 -4.86 -12.50 -27.90
CA ASP A 562 -5.45 -13.04 -29.14
C ASP A 562 -4.47 -12.88 -30.33
#